data_35b2a2f85ad88ef0e8bbbbd1648f63a8
#
_entry.id   35b2a2f85ad88ef0e8bbbbd1648f63a8
#
_cell.length_a   1.000
_cell.length_b   1.000
_cell.length_c   1.000
_cell.angle_alpha   90.00
_cell.angle_beta   90.00
_cell.angle_gamma   90.00
#
_symmetry.space_group_name_H-M   'P 1'
#
loop_
_entity.id
_entity.type
_entity.pdbx_description
1 polymer ?
#
loop_
_entity_poly.entity_id
_entity_poly.type
_entity_poly.pdbx_seq_one_letter_code
_entity_poly.pdbx_strand_id
1 'polypeptide(L)'
;KMCRSVMIKGLEAMVIESFTAARHYGVEDAVVASLYETFPGIDWEKQAAYFFQRVIEHGRRRSEEVREVAETVRDAGLTPWSAQGTAERQAFVADLADAGVFGEKGAPGFARSADWRVEADRILKAAGADRLLAHAQPKD
;
A
#
# COMPACT_ATOMS: atom_id res chain seq x y z
N LYS A 1 10.73 -1.94 19.40
CA LYS A 1 9.66 -1.19 18.68
C LYS A 1 9.98 -1.03 17.19
N MET A 2 11.15 -0.49 16.83
CA MET A 2 11.54 -0.23 15.44
C MET A 2 11.62 -1.52 14.60
N CYS A 3 12.24 -2.57 15.12
CA CYS A 3 12.32 -3.85 14.42
C CYS A 3 10.95 -4.46 14.13
N ARG A 4 10.01 -4.34 15.06
CA ARG A 4 8.62 -4.77 14.84
C ARG A 4 7.94 -3.97 13.72
N SER A 5 8.23 -2.68 13.63
CA SER A 5 7.67 -1.81 12.59
C SER A 5 8.09 -2.22 11.17
N VAL A 6 9.26 -2.83 10.98
CA VAL A 6 9.65 -3.41 9.70
C VAL A 6 8.58 -4.38 9.20
N MET A 7 8.14 -5.28 10.07
CA MET A 7 7.13 -6.30 9.73
C MET A 7 5.74 -5.70 9.57
N ILE A 8 5.27 -4.92 10.55
CA ILE A 8 3.88 -4.44 10.56
C ILE A 8 3.62 -3.48 9.39
N LYS A 9 4.46 -2.47 9.22
CA LYS A 9 4.29 -1.50 8.12
C LYS A 9 4.68 -2.10 6.78
N GLY A 10 5.64 -3.04 6.79
CA GLY A 10 6.02 -3.81 5.62
C GLY A 10 4.89 -4.68 5.12
N LEU A 11 4.18 -5.36 6.02
CA LEU A 11 3.02 -6.18 5.66
C LEU A 11 1.90 -5.34 5.05
N GLU A 12 1.63 -4.16 5.61
CA GLU A 12 0.66 -3.22 5.04
C GLU A 12 1.03 -2.84 3.59
N ALA A 13 2.28 -2.46 3.37
CA ALA A 13 2.77 -2.06 2.05
C ALA A 13 2.73 -3.22 1.04
N MET A 14 3.14 -4.41 1.45
CA MET A 14 3.13 -5.60 0.60
C MET A 14 1.72 -6.03 0.22
N VAL A 15 0.77 -5.98 1.15
CA VAL A 15 -0.62 -6.32 0.86
C VAL A 15 -1.21 -5.33 -0.15
N ILE A 16 -0.99 -4.04 0.04
CA ILE A 16 -1.46 -3.03 -0.91
C ILE A 16 -0.87 -3.28 -2.30
N GLU A 17 0.42 -3.51 -2.40
CA GLU A 17 1.09 -3.75 -3.69
C GLU A 17 0.63 -5.04 -4.34
N SER A 18 0.68 -6.15 -3.62
CA SER A 18 0.31 -7.47 -4.12
C SER A 18 -1.17 -7.56 -4.51
N PHE A 19 -2.05 -7.09 -3.65
CA PHE A 19 -3.50 -7.21 -3.88
C PHE A 19 -3.96 -6.26 -5.01
N THR A 20 -3.38 -5.07 -5.09
CA THR A 20 -3.66 -4.13 -6.19
C THR A 20 -3.18 -4.72 -7.52
N ALA A 21 -1.99 -5.29 -7.57
CA ALA A 21 -1.47 -5.95 -8.76
C ALA A 21 -2.34 -7.15 -9.16
N ALA A 22 -2.73 -7.99 -8.19
CA ALA A 22 -3.61 -9.13 -8.43
C ALA A 22 -4.97 -8.69 -8.98
N ARG A 23 -5.51 -7.58 -8.46
CA ARG A 23 -6.75 -6.98 -8.96
C ARG A 23 -6.63 -6.56 -10.42
N HIS A 24 -5.51 -5.96 -10.80
CA HIS A 24 -5.24 -5.58 -12.19
C HIS A 24 -5.30 -6.79 -13.14
N TYR A 25 -4.75 -7.92 -12.72
CA TYR A 25 -4.75 -9.14 -13.53
C TYR A 25 -6.00 -10.02 -13.36
N GLY A 26 -6.94 -9.62 -12.51
CA GLY A 26 -8.17 -10.37 -12.24
C GLY A 26 -7.95 -11.70 -11.52
N VAL A 27 -6.89 -11.83 -10.75
CA VAL A 27 -6.52 -13.06 -10.02
C VAL A 27 -6.56 -12.90 -8.50
N GLU A 28 -7.17 -11.85 -8.02
CA GLU A 28 -7.20 -11.52 -6.58
C GLU A 28 -7.82 -12.62 -5.73
N ASP A 29 -8.88 -13.25 -6.18
CA ASP A 29 -9.54 -14.32 -5.41
C ASP A 29 -8.62 -15.54 -5.27
N ALA A 30 -7.90 -15.91 -6.33
CA ALA A 30 -6.94 -17.00 -6.31
C ALA A 30 -5.74 -16.68 -5.39
N VAL A 31 -5.25 -15.45 -5.41
CA VAL A 31 -4.16 -15.01 -4.54
C VAL A 31 -4.58 -15.06 -3.08
N VAL A 32 -5.75 -14.54 -2.74
CA VAL A 32 -6.28 -14.55 -1.37
C VAL A 32 -6.48 -16.00 -0.89
N ALA A 33 -7.07 -16.86 -1.72
CA ALA A 33 -7.27 -18.27 -1.38
C ALA A 33 -5.94 -18.98 -1.10
N SER A 34 -4.92 -18.74 -1.92
CA SER A 34 -3.57 -19.31 -1.73
C SER A 34 -2.92 -18.83 -0.42
N LEU A 35 -3.12 -17.57 -0.07
CA LEU A 35 -2.61 -17.03 1.19
C LEU A 35 -3.31 -17.66 2.40
N TYR A 36 -4.60 -17.95 2.31
CA TYR A 36 -5.32 -18.70 3.36
C TYR A 36 -4.75 -20.10 3.56
N GLU A 37 -4.34 -20.77 2.49
CA GLU A 37 -3.71 -22.09 2.59
C GLU A 37 -2.36 -22.02 3.32
N THR A 38 -1.55 -21.01 2.98
CA THR A 38 -0.22 -20.83 3.56
C THR A 38 -0.27 -20.32 5.00
N PHE A 39 -1.16 -19.37 5.28
CA PHE A 39 -1.32 -18.73 6.58
C PHE A 39 -2.78 -18.77 7.04
N PRO A 40 -3.30 -19.95 7.45
CA PRO A 40 -4.72 -20.12 7.73
C PRO A 40 -5.24 -19.38 8.94
N GLY A 41 -4.35 -18.83 9.80
CA GLY A 41 -4.72 -18.07 10.98
C GLY A 41 -5.02 -16.59 10.71
N ILE A 42 -4.92 -16.12 9.46
CA ILE A 42 -5.10 -14.72 9.09
C ILE A 42 -6.34 -14.59 8.20
N ASP A 43 -7.26 -13.71 8.58
CA ASP A 43 -8.36 -13.29 7.72
C ASP A 43 -7.86 -12.21 6.74
N TRP A 44 -7.38 -12.64 5.58
CA TRP A 44 -6.76 -11.76 4.59
C TRP A 44 -7.71 -10.71 4.03
N GLU A 45 -8.99 -11.03 3.86
CA GLU A 45 -9.99 -10.05 3.39
C GLU A 45 -10.16 -8.90 4.40
N LYS A 46 -10.31 -9.24 5.66
CA LYS A 46 -10.45 -8.26 6.74
C LYS A 46 -9.17 -7.45 6.93
N GLN A 47 -8.01 -8.12 6.95
CA GLN A 47 -6.73 -7.45 7.12
C GLN A 47 -6.41 -6.53 5.95
N ALA A 48 -6.68 -6.95 4.72
CA ALA A 48 -6.47 -6.11 3.56
C ALA A 48 -7.31 -4.81 3.64
N ALA A 49 -8.60 -4.92 3.93
CA ALA A 49 -9.46 -3.74 4.11
C ALA A 49 -8.90 -2.79 5.17
N TYR A 50 -8.47 -3.32 6.29
CA TYR A 50 -7.85 -2.56 7.38
C TYR A 50 -6.54 -1.88 6.94
N PHE A 51 -5.65 -2.61 6.26
CA PHE A 51 -4.37 -2.08 5.81
C PHE A 51 -4.53 -0.96 4.78
N PHE A 52 -5.42 -1.12 3.82
CA PHE A 52 -5.73 -0.06 2.85
C PHE A 52 -6.23 1.20 3.56
N GLN A 53 -7.21 1.07 4.45
CA GLN A 53 -7.73 2.20 5.22
C GLN A 53 -6.64 2.89 6.02
N ARG A 54 -5.82 2.10 6.70
CA ARG A 54 -4.76 2.60 7.58
C ARG A 54 -3.73 3.43 6.82
N VAL A 55 -3.28 2.93 5.69
CA VAL A 55 -2.26 3.62 4.89
C VAL A 55 -2.85 4.83 4.15
N ILE A 56 -4.09 4.75 3.67
CA ILE A 56 -4.77 5.90 3.05
C ILE A 56 -4.92 7.03 4.06
N GLU A 57 -5.33 6.75 5.28
CA GLU A 57 -5.51 7.77 6.33
C GLU A 57 -4.19 8.34 6.86
N HIS A 58 -3.17 7.49 7.06
CA HIS A 58 -1.98 7.82 7.84
C HIS A 58 -0.67 7.62 7.09
N GLY A 59 -0.71 7.37 5.78
CA GLY A 59 0.47 6.99 5.00
C GLY A 59 1.61 8.00 5.05
N ARG A 60 1.31 9.30 5.09
CA ARG A 60 2.35 10.34 5.15
C ARG A 60 3.21 10.18 6.40
N ARG A 61 2.58 10.19 7.57
CA ARG A 61 3.27 10.00 8.85
C ARG A 61 3.95 8.64 8.93
N ARG A 62 3.28 7.60 8.45
CA ARG A 62 3.80 6.24 8.50
C ARG A 62 5.03 6.06 7.60
N SER A 63 5.06 6.70 6.44
CA SER A 63 6.23 6.68 5.55
C SER A 63 7.45 7.33 6.21
N GLU A 64 7.24 8.45 6.90
CA GLU A 64 8.29 9.15 7.64
C GLU A 64 8.83 8.28 8.77
N GLU A 65 7.95 7.66 9.56
CA GLU A 65 8.33 6.73 10.63
C GLU A 65 9.13 5.54 10.09
N VAL A 66 8.79 5.00 8.92
CA VAL A 66 9.52 3.88 8.31
C VAL A 66 10.90 4.32 7.82
N ARG A 67 11.09 5.56 7.43
CA ARG A 67 12.42 6.06 7.11
C ARG A 67 13.35 6.02 8.33
N GLU A 68 12.83 6.33 9.52
CA GLU A 68 13.56 6.17 10.79
C GLU A 68 13.83 4.68 11.10
N VAL A 69 12.86 3.81 10.81
CA VAL A 69 13.04 2.35 10.92
C VAL A 69 14.18 1.87 10.01
N ALA A 70 14.27 2.39 8.80
CA ALA A 70 15.36 2.08 7.87
C ALA A 70 16.74 2.43 8.46
N GLU A 71 16.85 3.58 9.15
CA GLU A 71 18.10 3.94 9.83
C GLU A 71 18.46 2.94 10.94
N THR A 72 17.48 2.48 11.71
CA THR A 72 17.69 1.44 12.74
C THR A 72 18.23 0.15 12.12
N VAL A 73 17.71 -0.26 10.98
CA VAL A 73 18.19 -1.45 10.25
C VAL A 73 19.63 -1.22 9.74
N ARG A 74 19.91 -0.05 9.20
CA ARG A 74 21.25 0.32 8.73
C ARG A 74 22.27 0.31 9.86
N ASP A 75 21.91 0.83 11.02
CA ASP A 75 22.78 0.83 12.21
C ASP A 75 23.14 -0.59 12.67
N ALA A 76 22.30 -1.58 12.39
CA ALA A 76 22.58 -2.99 12.65
C ALA A 76 23.53 -3.62 11.61
N GLY A 77 23.93 -2.88 10.57
CA GLY A 77 24.83 -3.37 9.53
C GLY A 77 24.13 -3.99 8.31
N LEU A 78 22.80 -3.84 8.22
CA LEU A 78 22.01 -4.38 7.10
C LEU A 78 21.59 -3.26 6.15
N THR A 79 21.61 -3.54 4.85
CA THR A 79 20.96 -2.64 3.88
C THR A 79 19.44 -2.71 4.07
N PRO A 80 18.75 -1.59 4.35
CA PRO A 80 17.33 -1.62 4.74
C PRO A 80 16.38 -1.66 3.54
N TRP A 81 16.55 -2.61 2.62
CA TRP A 81 15.76 -2.69 1.38
C TRP A 81 14.26 -2.77 1.63
N SER A 82 13.83 -3.62 2.56
CA SER A 82 12.40 -3.78 2.83
C SER A 82 11.80 -2.53 3.46
N ALA A 83 12.47 -1.93 4.44
CA ALA A 83 12.00 -0.70 5.07
C ALA A 83 11.96 0.47 4.08
N GLN A 84 12.97 0.61 3.23
CA GLN A 84 13.00 1.64 2.18
C GLN A 84 11.84 1.46 1.19
N GLY A 85 11.62 0.25 0.70
CA GLY A 85 10.50 -0.05 -0.20
C GLY A 85 9.14 0.21 0.45
N THR A 86 8.99 -0.14 1.72
CA THR A 86 7.78 0.16 2.49
C THR A 86 7.52 1.66 2.58
N ALA A 87 8.55 2.46 2.88
CA ALA A 87 8.43 3.92 2.95
C ALA A 87 7.96 4.50 1.61
N GLU A 88 8.54 4.03 0.49
CA GLU A 88 8.15 4.48 -0.84
C GLU A 88 6.70 4.10 -1.17
N ARG A 89 6.27 2.88 -0.88
CA ARG A 89 4.89 2.46 -1.15
C ARG A 89 3.88 3.24 -0.32
N GLN A 90 4.16 3.48 0.95
CA GLN A 90 3.27 4.25 1.80
C GLN A 90 3.23 5.73 1.41
N ALA A 91 4.35 6.32 1.02
CA ALA A 91 4.40 7.68 0.49
C ALA A 91 3.59 7.81 -0.81
N PHE A 92 3.69 6.82 -1.70
CA PHE A 92 2.90 6.76 -2.93
C PHE A 92 1.39 6.80 -2.64
N VAL A 93 0.91 6.00 -1.70
CA VAL A 93 -0.51 5.99 -1.30
C VAL A 93 -0.90 7.34 -0.69
N ALA A 94 -0.03 7.93 0.13
CA ALA A 94 -0.26 9.25 0.71
C ALA A 94 -0.38 10.34 -0.37
N ASP A 95 0.45 10.29 -1.41
CA ASP A 95 0.38 11.22 -2.54
C ASP A 95 -0.97 11.10 -3.27
N LEU A 96 -1.46 9.88 -3.48
CA LEU A 96 -2.79 9.65 -4.07
C LEU A 96 -3.91 10.18 -3.17
N ALA A 97 -3.80 9.99 -1.85
CA ALA A 97 -4.76 10.54 -0.90
C ALA A 97 -4.79 12.06 -0.92
N ASP A 98 -3.61 12.71 -1.00
CA ASP A 98 -3.50 14.17 -1.13
C ASP A 98 -4.08 14.69 -2.45
N ALA A 99 -4.01 13.89 -3.51
CA ALA A 99 -4.59 14.20 -4.81
C ALA A 99 -6.12 13.93 -4.89
N GLY A 100 -6.75 13.48 -3.81
CA GLY A 100 -8.18 13.24 -3.75
C GLY A 100 -8.65 11.92 -4.37
N VAL A 101 -7.74 10.99 -4.66
CA VAL A 101 -8.07 9.71 -5.32
C VAL A 101 -9.06 8.86 -4.49
N PHE A 102 -8.98 8.95 -3.16
CA PHE A 102 -9.84 8.20 -2.24
C PHE A 102 -11.01 9.03 -1.67
N GLY A 103 -11.30 10.17 -2.27
CA GLY A 103 -12.25 11.13 -1.77
C GLY A 103 -11.58 12.26 -1.00
N GLU A 104 -12.40 13.11 -0.41
CA GLU A 104 -11.93 14.28 0.33
C GLU A 104 -11.56 13.90 1.75
N LYS A 105 -10.37 14.31 2.21
CA LYS A 105 -9.90 14.08 3.58
C LYS A 105 -10.86 14.70 4.58
N GLY A 106 -11.22 13.94 5.61
CA GLY A 106 -12.15 14.38 6.66
C GLY A 106 -13.63 14.21 6.30
N ALA A 107 -13.96 13.91 5.05
CA ALA A 107 -15.33 13.63 4.65
C ALA A 107 -15.80 12.25 5.16
N PRO A 108 -17.11 12.07 5.44
CA PRO A 108 -17.64 10.75 5.74
C PRO A 108 -17.34 9.77 4.60
N GLY A 109 -16.82 8.60 4.92
CA GLY A 109 -16.50 7.58 3.92
C GLY A 109 -15.06 7.63 3.39
N PHE A 110 -14.26 8.67 3.70
CA PHE A 110 -12.86 8.68 3.32
C PHE A 110 -12.13 7.47 3.93
N ALA A 111 -11.49 6.68 3.09
CA ALA A 111 -10.77 5.46 3.49
C ALA A 111 -11.61 4.44 4.28
N ARG A 112 -12.92 4.44 4.12
CA ARG A 112 -13.83 3.62 4.91
C ARG A 112 -14.43 2.43 4.15
N SER A 113 -13.96 2.15 2.94
CA SER A 113 -14.44 0.97 2.22
C SER A 113 -14.10 -0.32 2.98
N ALA A 114 -15.12 -1.15 3.23
CA ALA A 114 -14.93 -2.48 3.80
C ALA A 114 -14.41 -3.48 2.78
N ASP A 115 -14.48 -3.15 1.50
CA ASP A 115 -13.93 -3.94 0.40
C ASP A 115 -12.67 -3.26 -0.14
N TRP A 116 -11.53 -3.87 0.09
CA TRP A 116 -10.24 -3.37 -0.37
C TRP A 116 -10.17 -3.23 -1.90
N ARG A 117 -10.99 -3.99 -2.65
CA ARG A 117 -11.03 -3.93 -4.12
C ARG A 117 -11.45 -2.56 -4.63
N VAL A 118 -12.32 -1.87 -3.91
CA VAL A 118 -12.74 -0.50 -4.24
C VAL A 118 -11.54 0.45 -4.23
N GLU A 119 -10.71 0.36 -3.20
CA GLU A 119 -9.52 1.21 -3.07
C GLU A 119 -8.43 0.79 -4.08
N ALA A 120 -8.26 -0.50 -4.30
CA ALA A 120 -7.33 -1.01 -5.32
C ALA A 120 -7.70 -0.50 -6.73
N ASP A 121 -8.98 -0.51 -7.08
CA ASP A 121 -9.45 -0.01 -8.36
C ASP A 121 -9.18 1.49 -8.53
N ARG A 122 -9.31 2.28 -7.47
CA ARG A 122 -8.97 3.71 -7.47
C ARG A 122 -7.48 3.93 -7.71
N ILE A 123 -6.62 3.14 -7.07
CA ILE A 123 -5.16 3.18 -7.27
C ILE A 123 -4.83 2.83 -8.72
N LEU A 124 -5.40 1.77 -9.26
CA LEU A 124 -5.16 1.32 -10.64
C LEU A 124 -5.59 2.37 -11.65
N LYS A 125 -6.73 3.01 -11.44
CA LYS A 125 -7.21 4.09 -12.30
C LYS A 125 -6.23 5.27 -12.32
N ALA A 126 -5.76 5.70 -11.16
CA ALA A 126 -4.78 6.78 -11.04
C ALA A 126 -3.45 6.41 -11.69
N ALA A 127 -2.93 5.21 -11.46
CA ALA A 127 -1.69 4.71 -12.07
C ALA A 127 -1.82 4.56 -13.59
N GLY A 128 -2.98 4.13 -14.09
CA GLY A 128 -3.28 4.04 -15.53
C GLY A 128 -3.29 5.41 -16.20
N ALA A 129 -3.87 6.41 -15.56
CA ALA A 129 -3.87 7.79 -16.05
C ALA A 129 -2.44 8.34 -16.16
N ASP A 130 -1.61 8.13 -15.14
CA ASP A 130 -0.21 8.54 -15.14
C ASP A 130 0.58 7.88 -16.28
N ARG A 131 0.36 6.60 -16.53
CA ARG A 131 1.01 5.88 -17.63
C ARG A 131 0.60 6.44 -19.00
N LEU A 132 -0.68 6.77 -19.20
CA LEU A 132 -1.16 7.37 -20.44
C LEU A 132 -0.52 8.74 -20.68
N LEU A 133 -0.39 9.57 -19.65
CA LEU A 133 0.28 10.87 -19.73
C LEU A 133 1.77 10.71 -20.08
N ALA A 134 2.45 9.74 -19.45
CA ALA A 134 3.86 9.45 -19.74
C ALA A 134 4.08 9.01 -21.20
N HIS A 135 3.16 8.23 -21.78
CA HIS A 135 3.22 7.79 -23.17
C HIS A 135 2.81 8.88 -24.18
N ALA A 136 2.05 9.87 -23.76
CA ALA A 136 1.61 10.99 -24.59
C ALA A 136 2.67 12.09 -24.73
N GLN A 137 3.74 12.06 -23.93
CA GLN A 137 4.83 13.03 -24.06
C GLN A 137 5.66 12.73 -25.31
N PRO A 138 5.99 13.76 -26.12
CA PRO A 138 6.82 13.55 -27.31
C PRO A 138 8.20 13.03 -26.87
N LYS A 139 8.64 11.97 -27.53
CA LYS A 139 10.01 11.49 -27.37
C LYS A 139 10.92 12.50 -28.07
N ASP A 140 11.68 13.23 -27.31
CA ASP A 140 12.77 14.05 -27.84
C ASP A 140 13.86 13.15 -28.40
#